data_0b685bbae4dd501b98ba250165417386
#
_entry.id   0b685bbae4dd501b98ba250165417386
#
_cell.length_a   1.000
_cell.length_b   1.000
_cell.length_c   1.000
_cell.angle_alpha   90.00
_cell.angle_beta   90.00
_cell.angle_gamma   90.00
#
_symmetry.space_group_name_H-M   'P 1'
#
loop_
_entity.id
_entity.type
_entity.pdbx_description
1 polymer ?
#
loop_
_entity_poly.entity_id
_entity_poly.type
_entity_poly.pdbx_seq_one_letter_code
_entity_poly.pdbx_strand_id
1 'polypeptide(L)'
;RHVSDSLQLLSLAPTAKSWVDLGSGGGFPGVVLACALAETPGASIHLVERIAKKAAFLREAIRVTGSPGTVHLADIGDTVDRIPGPIDCVTARALAPLHQLIGFAEPWVKKGAKALFLKGQDVEAELTEATKYWIIEPKLHSSRTGGQGWIVELGSIERR
;
A
#
# COMPACT_ATOMS: atom_id res chain seq x y z
N ARG A 1 -15.50 4.97 6.43
CA ARG A 1 -15.23 3.85 5.52
C ARG A 1 -13.74 3.72 5.19
N HIS A 2 -13.11 4.79 4.68
CA HIS A 2 -11.69 4.73 4.32
C HIS A 2 -10.79 4.42 5.52
N VAL A 3 -11.11 4.93 6.69
CA VAL A 3 -10.36 4.63 7.92
C VAL A 3 -10.48 3.15 8.27
N SER A 4 -11.69 2.61 8.27
CA SER A 4 -11.91 1.19 8.59
C SER A 4 -11.27 0.26 7.58
N ASP A 5 -11.36 0.59 6.28
CA ASP A 5 -10.72 -0.19 5.23
C ASP A 5 -9.18 -0.18 5.39
N SER A 6 -8.62 0.97 5.76
CA SER A 6 -7.19 1.08 6.03
C SER A 6 -6.77 0.24 7.23
N LEU A 7 -7.54 0.28 8.31
CA LEU A 7 -7.24 -0.49 9.52
C LEU A 7 -7.36 -2.00 9.30
N GLN A 8 -8.21 -2.44 8.37
CA GLN A 8 -8.33 -3.85 8.03
C GLN A 8 -6.99 -4.44 7.54
N LEU A 9 -6.16 -3.63 6.90
CA LEU A 9 -4.84 -4.06 6.43
C LEU A 9 -3.96 -4.56 7.58
N LEU A 10 -4.05 -3.95 8.75
CA LEU A 10 -3.28 -4.36 9.91
C LEU A 10 -3.63 -5.78 10.37
N SER A 11 -4.89 -6.16 10.26
CA SER A 11 -5.32 -7.50 10.64
C SER A 11 -4.84 -8.57 9.66
N LEU A 12 -4.54 -8.18 8.42
CA LEU A 12 -4.00 -9.08 7.40
C LEU A 12 -2.47 -9.20 7.49
N ALA A 13 -1.81 -8.30 8.20
CA ALA A 13 -0.38 -8.31 8.41
C ALA A 13 -0.05 -7.84 9.84
N PRO A 14 -0.46 -8.63 10.87
CA PRO A 14 -0.43 -8.18 12.25
C PRO A 14 0.96 -7.98 12.83
N THR A 15 1.99 -8.57 12.24
CA THR A 15 3.38 -8.41 12.69
C THR A 15 4.18 -7.41 11.86
N ALA A 16 3.59 -6.86 10.80
CA ALA A 16 4.27 -5.93 9.91
C ALA A 16 4.52 -4.59 10.61
N LYS A 17 5.74 -4.08 10.49
CA LYS A 17 6.17 -2.80 11.08
C LYS A 17 6.59 -1.79 10.03
N SER A 18 7.08 -2.25 8.88
CA SER A 18 7.58 -1.38 7.81
C SER A 18 6.69 -1.48 6.58
N TRP A 19 6.17 -0.33 6.16
CA TRP A 19 5.16 -0.24 5.11
C TRP A 19 5.56 0.80 4.09
N VAL A 20 5.24 0.53 2.83
CA VAL A 20 5.33 1.51 1.75
C VAL A 20 3.94 1.68 1.15
N ASP A 21 3.42 2.90 1.16
CA ASP A 21 2.13 3.23 0.57
C ASP A 21 2.35 3.99 -0.73
N LEU A 22 1.95 3.40 -1.83
CA LEU A 22 2.17 3.93 -3.17
C LEU A 22 1.02 4.86 -3.58
N GLY A 23 1.37 6.08 -3.96
CA GLY A 23 0.38 7.08 -4.35
C GLY A 23 -0.51 7.50 -3.18
N SER A 24 0.08 7.90 -2.07
CA SER A 24 -0.62 8.12 -0.80
C SER A 24 -1.71 9.19 -0.83
N GLY A 25 -1.65 10.13 -1.75
CA GLY A 25 -2.72 11.10 -2.04
C GLY A 25 -3.33 11.77 -0.82
N GLY A 26 -4.57 11.41 -0.49
CA GLY A 26 -5.31 11.93 0.67
C GLY A 26 -4.97 11.28 2.00
N GLY A 27 -4.00 10.35 2.01
CA GLY A 27 -3.52 9.73 3.25
C GLY A 27 -4.16 8.38 3.60
N PHE A 28 -4.93 7.80 2.70
CA PHE A 28 -5.54 6.48 2.89
C PHE A 28 -4.91 5.46 1.95
N PRO A 29 -4.31 4.37 2.45
CA PRO A 29 -4.23 3.96 3.86
C PRO A 29 -3.04 4.52 4.64
N GLY A 30 -2.07 5.18 3.99
CA GLY A 30 -0.76 5.48 4.57
C GLY A 30 -0.77 6.23 5.90
N VAL A 31 -1.47 7.37 5.98
CA VAL A 31 -1.52 8.16 7.22
C VAL A 31 -2.27 7.41 8.33
N VAL A 32 -3.33 6.68 7.98
CA VAL A 32 -4.08 5.89 8.96
C VAL A 32 -3.19 4.80 9.56
N LEU A 33 -2.42 4.11 8.72
CA LEU A 33 -1.47 3.09 9.19
C LEU A 33 -0.40 3.71 10.10
N ALA A 34 0.13 4.88 9.73
CA ALA A 34 1.12 5.58 10.53
C ALA A 34 0.56 5.93 11.92
N CYS A 35 -0.67 6.44 11.97
CA CYS A 35 -1.32 6.75 13.25
C CYS A 35 -1.55 5.49 14.09
N ALA A 36 -2.02 4.42 13.47
CA ALA A 36 -2.30 3.17 14.16
C ALA A 36 -1.04 2.51 14.74
N LEU A 37 0.11 2.73 14.10
CA LEU A 37 1.39 2.16 14.50
C LEU A 37 2.27 3.14 15.28
N ALA A 38 1.71 4.27 15.72
CA ALA A 38 2.47 5.34 16.38
C ALA A 38 3.22 4.87 17.63
N GLU A 39 2.68 3.91 18.37
CA GLU A 39 3.29 3.39 19.59
C GLU A 39 3.96 2.02 19.39
N THR A 40 4.05 1.55 18.15
CA THR A 40 4.71 0.28 17.85
C THR A 40 6.20 0.53 17.66
N PRO A 41 7.07 -0.03 18.54
CA PRO A 41 8.52 0.16 18.41
C PRO A 41 9.03 -0.33 17.05
N GLY A 42 9.82 0.49 16.38
CA GLY A 42 10.41 0.15 15.08
C GLY A 42 9.47 0.30 13.89
N ALA A 43 8.25 0.81 14.09
CA ALA A 43 7.33 1.03 12.98
C ALA A 43 7.81 2.17 12.07
N SER A 44 7.70 1.97 10.77
CA SER A 44 8.00 3.00 9.76
C SER A 44 7.04 2.87 8.59
N ILE A 45 6.45 3.99 8.21
CA ILE A 45 5.52 4.03 7.08
C ILE A 45 6.05 5.05 6.07
N HIS A 46 6.37 4.56 4.88
CA HIS A 46 6.87 5.39 3.79
C HIS A 46 5.71 5.72 2.85
N LEU A 47 5.43 7.01 2.69
CA LEU A 47 4.35 7.49 1.84
C LEU A 47 4.96 8.07 0.57
N VAL A 48 4.65 7.46 -0.56
CA VAL A 48 5.18 7.88 -1.86
C VAL A 48 4.13 8.68 -2.61
N GLU A 49 4.46 9.92 -2.97
CA GLU A 49 3.55 10.82 -3.66
C GLU A 49 4.35 11.71 -4.63
N ARG A 50 3.94 11.76 -5.90
CA ARG A 50 4.65 12.54 -6.92
C ARG A 50 4.17 13.99 -7.04
N ILE A 51 3.00 14.31 -6.50
CA ILE A 51 2.40 15.64 -6.59
C ILE A 51 2.78 16.47 -5.36
N ALA A 52 3.51 17.57 -5.58
CA ALA A 52 4.06 18.38 -4.50
C ALA A 52 3.01 18.86 -3.49
N LYS A 53 1.84 19.29 -3.97
CA LYS A 53 0.77 19.77 -3.09
C LYS A 53 0.24 18.67 -2.19
N LYS A 54 0.09 17.45 -2.72
CA LYS A 54 -0.36 16.29 -1.94
C LYS A 54 0.71 15.84 -0.95
N ALA A 55 1.98 15.85 -1.36
CA ALA A 55 3.09 15.54 -0.46
C ALA A 55 3.17 16.53 0.71
N ALA A 56 2.94 17.81 0.46
CA ALA A 56 2.90 18.82 1.52
C ALA A 56 1.78 18.56 2.52
N PHE A 57 0.60 18.18 2.04
CA PHE A 57 -0.52 17.77 2.90
C PHE A 57 -0.13 16.57 3.77
N LEU A 58 0.48 15.54 3.18
CA LEU A 58 0.89 14.35 3.90
C LEU A 58 1.94 14.66 4.98
N ARG A 59 2.91 15.50 4.68
CA ARG A 59 3.93 15.93 5.66
C ARG A 59 3.29 16.63 6.84
N GLU A 60 2.31 17.52 6.58
CA GLU A 60 1.59 18.20 7.64
C GLU A 60 0.78 17.22 8.48
N ALA A 61 0.10 16.26 7.84
CA ALA A 61 -0.66 15.24 8.55
C ALA A 61 0.25 14.39 9.48
N ILE A 62 1.42 13.99 9.00
CA ILE A 62 2.40 13.25 9.80
C ILE A 62 2.91 14.10 10.95
N ARG A 63 3.21 15.37 10.71
CA ARG A 63 3.68 16.31 11.74
C ARG A 63 2.64 16.49 12.85
N VAL A 64 1.39 16.76 12.46
CA VAL A 64 0.30 17.02 13.43
C VAL A 64 0.00 15.79 14.30
N THR A 65 0.03 14.61 13.69
CA THR A 65 -0.27 13.36 14.39
C THR A 65 0.91 12.80 15.18
N GLY A 66 2.13 13.28 14.92
CA GLY A 66 3.34 12.74 15.55
C GLY A 66 3.59 11.27 15.19
N SER A 67 3.08 10.81 14.06
CA SER A 67 3.15 9.41 13.67
C SER A 67 4.44 9.06 12.92
N PRO A 68 4.82 7.75 12.85
CA PRO A 68 6.09 7.32 12.26
C PRO A 68 6.05 7.26 10.72
N GLY A 69 5.68 8.34 10.06
CA GLY A 69 5.62 8.45 8.61
C GLY A 69 6.77 9.25 8.02
N THR A 70 7.21 8.85 6.83
CA THR A 70 8.17 9.58 6.01
C THR A 70 7.58 9.77 4.62
N VAL A 71 7.48 11.01 4.18
CA VAL A 71 6.90 11.34 2.87
C VAL A 71 8.01 11.48 1.84
N HIS A 72 7.86 10.77 0.73
CA HIS A 72 8.77 10.82 -0.41
C HIS A 72 8.07 11.51 -1.58
N LEU A 73 8.50 12.71 -1.93
CA LEU A 73 8.06 13.40 -3.13
C LEU A 73 8.86 12.85 -4.31
N ALA A 74 8.32 11.85 -4.97
CA ALA A 74 9.02 11.14 -6.05
C ALA A 74 8.05 10.26 -6.84
N ASP A 75 8.47 9.86 -8.04
CA ASP A 75 7.82 8.78 -8.76
C ASP A 75 8.14 7.44 -8.10
N ILE A 76 7.23 6.49 -8.18
CA ILE A 76 7.37 5.20 -7.49
C ILE A 76 8.67 4.49 -7.90
N GLY A 77 8.98 4.46 -9.20
CA GLY A 77 10.19 3.80 -9.69
C GLY A 77 11.49 4.34 -9.10
N ASP A 78 11.48 5.61 -8.71
CA ASP A 78 12.67 6.26 -8.14
C ASP A 78 12.84 6.00 -6.65
N THR A 79 11.85 5.40 -6.00
CA THR A 79 11.86 5.22 -4.54
C THR A 79 12.39 3.86 -4.09
N VAL A 80 12.43 2.88 -4.99
CA VAL A 80 12.84 1.51 -4.63
C VAL A 80 14.21 1.49 -3.96
N ASP A 81 15.16 2.25 -4.49
CA ASP A 81 16.52 2.31 -3.97
C ASP A 81 16.70 3.37 -2.86
N ARG A 82 15.72 4.24 -2.67
CA ARG A 82 15.78 5.32 -1.67
C ARG A 82 15.17 4.93 -0.33
N ILE A 83 14.20 4.02 -0.36
CA ILE A 83 13.51 3.58 0.85
C ILE A 83 14.32 2.46 1.49
N PRO A 84 14.79 2.66 2.74
CA PRO A 84 15.59 1.63 3.40
C PRO A 84 14.73 0.40 3.72
N GLY A 85 15.27 -0.77 3.40
CA GLY A 85 14.65 -2.04 3.74
C GLY A 85 15.08 -2.55 5.11
N PRO A 86 14.51 -3.67 5.56
CA PRO A 86 13.48 -4.44 4.87
C PRO A 86 12.10 -3.80 4.95
N ILE A 87 11.25 -4.07 3.96
CA ILE A 87 9.86 -3.63 3.92
C ILE A 87 8.95 -4.86 4.08
N ASP A 88 8.01 -4.79 5.01
CA ASP A 88 7.07 -5.89 5.29
C ASP A 88 5.86 -5.88 4.36
N CYS A 89 5.31 -4.71 4.08
CA CYS A 89 4.11 -4.58 3.26
C CYS A 89 4.19 -3.40 2.30
N VAL A 90 3.60 -3.59 1.12
CA VAL A 90 3.38 -2.52 0.13
C VAL A 90 1.88 -2.38 -0.06
N THR A 91 1.38 -1.16 0.01
CA THR A 91 -0.05 -0.86 -0.14
C THR A 91 -0.30 0.14 -1.27
N ALA A 92 -1.50 0.11 -1.80
CA ALA A 92 -1.99 1.13 -2.72
C ALA A 92 -3.52 1.15 -2.71
N ARG A 93 -4.10 2.32 -3.00
CA ARG A 93 -5.54 2.51 -3.15
C ARG A 93 -5.79 3.44 -4.34
N ALA A 94 -6.63 2.99 -5.28
CA ALA A 94 -7.12 3.81 -6.39
C ALA A 94 -6.02 4.55 -7.19
N LEU A 95 -4.82 3.98 -7.24
CA LEU A 95 -3.68 4.59 -7.94
C LEU A 95 -3.68 4.27 -9.43
N ALA A 96 -3.91 2.99 -9.76
CA ALA A 96 -3.78 2.46 -11.12
C ALA A 96 -4.50 1.11 -11.22
N PRO A 97 -4.69 0.58 -12.44
CA PRO A 97 -5.17 -0.78 -12.61
C PRO A 97 -4.26 -1.80 -11.93
N LEU A 98 -4.84 -2.93 -11.50
CA LEU A 98 -4.14 -3.94 -10.72
C LEU A 98 -2.84 -4.42 -11.39
N HIS A 99 -2.85 -4.66 -12.71
CA HIS A 99 -1.65 -5.15 -13.40
C HIS A 99 -0.48 -4.16 -13.30
N GLN A 100 -0.77 -2.86 -13.26
CA GLN A 100 0.25 -1.83 -13.08
C GLN A 100 0.71 -1.74 -11.62
N LEU A 101 -0.22 -1.86 -10.67
CA LEU A 101 0.12 -1.89 -9.24
C LEU A 101 1.08 -3.02 -8.92
N ILE A 102 0.84 -4.19 -9.50
CA ILE A 102 1.72 -5.35 -9.33
C ILE A 102 3.14 -5.02 -9.83
N GLY A 103 3.25 -4.37 -10.98
CA GLY A 103 4.55 -3.95 -11.51
C GLY A 103 5.27 -2.96 -10.59
N PHE A 104 4.54 -2.02 -9.99
CA PHE A 104 5.12 -1.07 -9.05
C PHE A 104 5.60 -1.77 -7.76
N ALA A 105 4.87 -2.75 -7.28
CA ALA A 105 5.18 -3.44 -6.03
C ALA A 105 6.24 -4.54 -6.20
N GLU A 106 6.45 -5.02 -7.42
CA GLU A 106 7.33 -6.17 -7.71
C GLU A 106 8.70 -6.09 -7.02
N PRO A 107 9.43 -4.97 -7.07
CA PRO A 107 10.76 -4.91 -6.45
C PRO A 107 10.75 -5.22 -4.96
N TRP A 108 9.74 -4.77 -4.24
CA TRP A 108 9.61 -5.04 -2.80
C TRP A 108 9.11 -6.45 -2.52
N VAL A 109 8.15 -6.95 -3.31
CA VAL A 109 7.61 -8.30 -3.14
C VAL A 109 8.70 -9.34 -3.38
N LYS A 110 9.56 -9.13 -4.36
CA LYS A 110 10.70 -10.02 -4.62
C LYS A 110 11.71 -10.04 -3.48
N LYS A 111 11.72 -9.01 -2.65
CA LYS A 111 12.56 -8.95 -1.44
C LYS A 111 11.83 -9.45 -0.18
N GLY A 112 10.64 -9.99 -0.32
CA GLY A 112 9.89 -10.60 0.77
C GLY A 112 8.69 -9.81 1.29
N ALA A 113 8.38 -8.63 0.74
CA ALA A 113 7.21 -7.87 1.15
C ALA A 113 5.91 -8.51 0.66
N LYS A 114 4.85 -8.31 1.43
CA LYS A 114 3.49 -8.66 1.03
C LYS A 114 2.85 -7.44 0.37
N ALA A 115 2.13 -7.62 -0.73
CA ALA A 115 1.35 -6.55 -1.33
C ALA A 115 -0.11 -6.65 -0.89
N LEU A 116 -0.69 -5.52 -0.51
CA LEU A 116 -2.08 -5.40 -0.08
C LEU A 116 -2.70 -4.21 -0.83
N PHE A 117 -3.53 -4.50 -1.81
CA PHE A 117 -4.14 -3.47 -2.66
C PHE A 117 -5.63 -3.34 -2.37
N LEU A 118 -6.08 -2.11 -2.11
CA LEU A 118 -7.49 -1.80 -1.92
C LEU A 118 -8.13 -1.56 -3.29
N LYS A 119 -9.08 -2.43 -3.66
CA LYS A 119 -9.75 -2.39 -4.94
C LYS A 119 -11.28 -2.32 -4.77
N GLY A 120 -11.97 -1.98 -5.85
CA GLY A 120 -13.42 -1.87 -5.87
C GLY A 120 -14.10 -3.12 -6.41
N GLN A 121 -15.37 -2.94 -6.82
CA GLN A 121 -16.22 -4.03 -7.31
C GLN A 121 -15.71 -4.71 -8.59
N ASP A 122 -14.85 -4.03 -9.36
CA ASP A 122 -14.33 -4.56 -10.62
C ASP A 122 -13.10 -5.48 -10.43
N VAL A 123 -12.83 -5.91 -9.20
CA VAL A 123 -11.64 -6.69 -8.86
C VAL A 123 -11.48 -7.95 -9.72
N GLU A 124 -12.56 -8.65 -10.04
CA GLU A 124 -12.50 -9.87 -10.86
C GLU A 124 -12.01 -9.57 -12.28
N ALA A 125 -12.51 -8.50 -12.89
CA ALA A 125 -12.06 -8.07 -14.22
C ALA A 125 -10.60 -7.64 -14.20
N GLU A 126 -10.18 -6.94 -13.14
CA GLU A 126 -8.80 -6.51 -12.98
C GLU A 126 -7.85 -7.69 -12.76
N LEU A 127 -8.29 -8.72 -12.02
CA LEU A 127 -7.51 -9.94 -11.83
C LEU A 127 -7.34 -10.69 -13.16
N THR A 128 -8.41 -10.83 -13.93
CA THR A 128 -8.34 -11.45 -15.26
C THR A 128 -7.33 -10.74 -16.15
N GLU A 129 -7.36 -9.41 -16.17
CA GLU A 129 -6.39 -8.62 -16.95
C GLU A 129 -4.96 -8.81 -16.44
N ALA A 130 -4.79 -8.82 -15.10
CA ALA A 130 -3.47 -8.96 -14.49
C ALA A 130 -2.81 -10.31 -14.84
N THR A 131 -3.58 -11.39 -14.95
CA THR A 131 -3.04 -12.71 -15.27
C THR A 131 -2.46 -12.82 -16.67
N LYS A 132 -2.72 -11.85 -17.54
CA LYS A 132 -2.08 -11.78 -18.86
C LYS A 132 -0.60 -11.42 -18.77
N TYR A 133 -0.19 -10.74 -17.71
CA TYR A 133 1.17 -10.22 -17.52
C TYR A 133 1.91 -10.87 -16.36
N TRP A 134 1.17 -11.42 -15.39
CA TRP A 134 1.73 -11.87 -14.13
C TRP A 134 1.25 -13.26 -13.75
N ILE A 135 2.13 -14.05 -13.16
CA ILE A 135 1.79 -15.28 -12.47
C ILE A 135 1.64 -14.91 -11.00
N ILE A 136 0.42 -15.00 -10.50
CA ILE A 136 0.05 -14.58 -9.15
C ILE A 136 -0.92 -15.59 -8.52
N GLU A 137 -0.90 -15.67 -7.19
CA GLU A 137 -1.85 -16.46 -6.40
C GLU A 137 -2.54 -15.50 -5.42
N PRO A 138 -3.54 -14.72 -5.88
CA PRO A 138 -4.16 -13.71 -5.05
C PRO A 138 -5.09 -14.32 -4.00
N LYS A 139 -5.07 -13.72 -2.81
CA LYS A 139 -6.12 -13.93 -1.80
C LYS A 139 -7.00 -12.70 -1.78
N LEU A 140 -8.30 -12.89 -1.86
CA LEU A 140 -9.28 -11.82 -1.84
C LEU A 140 -9.96 -11.75 -0.49
N HIS A 141 -9.96 -10.55 0.09
CA HIS A 141 -10.63 -10.27 1.36
C HIS A 141 -11.69 -9.20 1.12
N SER A 142 -12.93 -9.46 1.49
CA SER A 142 -13.99 -8.47 1.36
C SER A 142 -13.82 -7.35 2.40
N SER A 143 -14.23 -6.14 2.03
CA SER A 143 -14.26 -5.02 2.97
C SER A 143 -15.22 -5.32 4.12
N ARG A 144 -14.76 -5.11 5.36
CA ARG A 144 -15.56 -5.30 6.58
C ARG A 144 -16.63 -4.24 6.76
N THR A 145 -16.58 -3.16 5.98
CA THR A 145 -17.57 -2.09 6.08
C THR A 145 -18.85 -2.36 5.29
N GLY A 146 -18.98 -3.58 4.71
CA GLY A 146 -20.17 -3.98 3.97
C GLY A 146 -20.31 -3.37 2.59
N GLY A 147 -19.30 -2.64 2.11
CA GLY A 147 -19.27 -2.11 0.76
C GLY A 147 -18.83 -3.17 -0.25
N GLN A 148 -18.68 -2.75 -1.51
CA GLN A 148 -18.23 -3.63 -2.60
C GLN A 148 -16.71 -3.62 -2.77
N GLY A 149 -15.99 -3.15 -1.75
CA GLY A 149 -14.54 -3.09 -1.75
C GLY A 149 -13.90 -4.44 -1.45
N TRP A 150 -12.70 -4.62 -2.00
CA TRP A 150 -11.88 -5.81 -1.82
C TRP A 150 -10.45 -5.44 -1.49
N ILE A 151 -9.79 -6.31 -0.75
CA ILE A 151 -8.34 -6.24 -0.56
C ILE A 151 -7.73 -7.42 -1.32
N VAL A 152 -6.81 -7.13 -2.24
CA VAL A 152 -6.05 -8.14 -2.96
C VAL A 152 -4.72 -8.33 -2.26
N GLU A 153 -4.49 -9.53 -1.74
CA GLU A 153 -3.24 -9.88 -1.07
C GLU A 153 -2.38 -10.74 -1.98
N LEU A 154 -1.12 -10.34 -2.18
CA LEU A 154 -0.14 -11.07 -2.99
C LEU A 154 1.14 -11.26 -2.19
N GLY A 155 1.56 -12.53 -2.01
CA GLY A 155 2.82 -12.88 -1.36
C GLY A 155 3.95 -13.20 -2.34
N SER A 156 3.61 -13.43 -3.60
CA SER A 156 4.59 -13.68 -4.65
C SER A 156 4.09 -13.13 -5.98
N ILE A 157 5.02 -12.69 -6.81
CA ILE A 157 4.74 -12.10 -8.12
C ILE A 157 5.81 -12.57 -9.09
N GLU A 158 5.40 -13.11 -10.24
CA GLU A 158 6.31 -13.48 -11.33
C GLU A 158 5.81 -12.91 -12.64
N ARG A 159 6.73 -12.44 -13.47
CA ARG A 159 6.39 -11.99 -14.84
C ARG A 159 6.13 -13.20 -15.73
N ARG A 160 5.17 -13.04 -16.66
CA ARG A 160 4.96 -14.02 -17.73
C ARG A 160 5.97 -13.85 -18.84
#